data_47c31b66667343fd3552ffdaf828e042
#
_entry.id   47c31b66667343fd3552ffdaf828e042
#
_cell.length_a   1.000
_cell.length_b   1.000
_cell.length_c   1.000
_cell.angle_alpha   90.00
_cell.angle_beta   90.00
_cell.angle_gamma   90.00
#
_symmetry.space_group_name_H-M   'P 1'
#
loop_
_entity.id
_entity.type
_entity.pdbx_description
1 polymer ?
#
loop_
_entity_poly.entity_id
_entity_poly.type
_entity_poly.pdbx_seq_one_letter_code
_entity_poly.pdbx_strand_id
1 'polypeptide(L)'
;MKDNYFNLLNKLQLVNNNSNCFFQLIWTNSLMFFTQHNYFRDYYVKNKDIYIPNIIKRNNKCIIFSSGANWYWNDNKYRTDQHELTVKGMEIFIKEYPNIRLILMHPDETFIEGYPKCLEYLNFNRNALIDINSFNIIDKEKKFDSIYNSNFYAYKQHYLLEEIDNYKIALIYYHRNSNLNQAYYIKKKDIDEGYELEKRLLENKKFTLLNMANGKYKFLSKKEINEYYNESYSGLCLSDIEGACLVSVEYLLSGLPVISVKNVGGRDKFLKQMGIYAITDLNYNINEIEEAIQYYKN
;
A
#
# COMPACT_ATOMS: atom_id res chain seq x y z
N MET A 1 -19.13 -28.64 15.09
CA MET A 1 -18.76 -27.20 15.03
C MET A 1 -17.50 -26.98 14.17
N LYS A 2 -16.43 -27.77 14.32
CA LYS A 2 -15.20 -27.63 13.51
C LYS A 2 -15.42 -27.83 12.01
N ASP A 3 -16.23 -28.81 11.59
CA ASP A 3 -16.48 -29.12 10.17
C ASP A 3 -17.26 -28.02 9.44
N ASN A 4 -18.16 -27.29 10.13
CA ASN A 4 -18.84 -26.14 9.59
C ASN A 4 -17.91 -24.92 9.37
N TYR A 5 -16.86 -24.80 10.19
CA TYR A 5 -15.88 -23.74 10.09
C TYR A 5 -14.97 -23.91 8.88
N PHE A 6 -14.45 -25.14 8.67
CA PHE A 6 -13.64 -25.48 7.49
C PHE A 6 -14.42 -25.36 6.18
N ASN A 7 -15.70 -25.77 6.18
CA ASN A 7 -16.56 -25.57 5.04
C ASN A 7 -16.88 -24.11 4.75
N LEU A 8 -16.97 -23.27 5.79
CA LEU A 8 -17.15 -21.83 5.63
C LEU A 8 -15.88 -21.15 5.08
N LEU A 9 -14.71 -21.50 5.62
CA LEU A 9 -13.40 -21.02 5.13
C LEU A 9 -13.14 -21.44 3.69
N ASN A 10 -13.42 -22.69 3.34
CA ASN A 10 -13.26 -23.20 1.97
C ASN A 10 -14.23 -22.48 1.01
N LYS A 11 -15.47 -22.21 1.41
CA LYS A 11 -16.42 -21.42 0.62
C LYS A 11 -15.97 -19.95 0.48
N LEU A 12 -15.32 -19.38 1.48
CA LEU A 12 -14.78 -18.03 1.44
C LEU A 12 -13.47 -17.96 0.63
N GLN A 13 -12.63 -18.99 0.68
CA GLN A 13 -11.47 -19.12 -0.23
C GLN A 13 -11.90 -19.33 -1.69
N LEU A 14 -12.97 -20.07 -1.96
CA LEU A 14 -13.56 -20.19 -3.30
C LEU A 14 -14.11 -18.85 -3.80
N VAL A 15 -14.62 -18.02 -2.92
CA VAL A 15 -15.05 -16.65 -3.22
C VAL A 15 -13.88 -15.74 -3.58
N ASN A 16 -12.72 -15.91 -2.93
CA ASN A 16 -11.50 -15.17 -3.26
C ASN A 16 -10.85 -15.60 -4.59
N ASN A 17 -11.10 -16.83 -5.04
CA ASN A 17 -10.53 -17.35 -6.29
C ASN A 17 -11.35 -16.98 -7.54
N ASN A 18 -12.60 -16.58 -7.38
CA ASN A 18 -13.48 -16.18 -8.47
C ASN A 18 -13.72 -14.67 -8.45
N SER A 19 -12.81 -13.91 -9.02
CA SER A 19 -12.95 -12.47 -9.28
C SER A 19 -12.91 -11.54 -8.06
N ASN A 20 -12.23 -10.45 -8.17
CA ASN A 20 -12.40 -9.10 -7.58
C ASN A 20 -13.27 -8.90 -6.30
N CYS A 21 -13.65 -9.95 -5.59
CA CYS A 21 -14.40 -9.89 -4.36
C CYS A 21 -13.47 -9.81 -3.16
N PHE A 22 -13.40 -8.63 -2.58
CA PHE A 22 -12.46 -8.23 -1.55
C PHE A 22 -13.02 -8.34 -0.12
N PHE A 23 -13.90 -9.32 0.15
CA PHE A 23 -14.34 -9.58 1.51
C PHE A 23 -13.52 -10.68 2.15
N GLN A 24 -12.73 -10.32 3.14
CA GLN A 24 -12.02 -11.28 3.97
C GLN A 24 -12.74 -11.42 5.31
N LEU A 25 -13.13 -12.64 5.68
CA LEU A 25 -13.66 -12.93 7.01
C LEU A 25 -12.51 -12.88 8.03
N ILE A 26 -12.62 -12.02 9.04
CA ILE A 26 -11.63 -11.88 10.12
C ILE A 26 -12.10 -12.51 11.44
N TRP A 27 -13.40 -12.63 11.66
CA TRP A 27 -13.93 -13.19 12.88
C TRP A 27 -15.26 -13.88 12.65
N THR A 28 -15.43 -15.09 13.18
CA THR A 28 -16.61 -15.93 12.91
C THR A 28 -17.73 -15.74 13.92
N ASN A 29 -17.40 -15.50 15.20
CA ASN A 29 -18.41 -15.40 16.27
C ASN A 29 -19.26 -14.14 16.15
N SER A 30 -18.70 -13.05 15.60
CA SER A 30 -19.38 -11.77 15.40
C SER A 30 -19.51 -11.37 13.93
N LEU A 31 -19.21 -12.27 12.99
CA LEU A 31 -19.26 -12.01 11.55
C LEU A 31 -18.60 -10.69 11.16
N MET A 32 -17.31 -10.59 11.41
CA MET A 32 -16.50 -9.43 11.04
C MET A 32 -15.80 -9.68 9.70
N PHE A 33 -15.89 -8.71 8.81
CA PHE A 33 -15.30 -8.77 7.48
C PHE A 33 -14.36 -7.59 7.25
N PHE A 34 -13.38 -7.81 6.39
CA PHE A 34 -12.52 -6.77 5.86
C PHE A 34 -12.76 -6.61 4.37
N THR A 35 -12.81 -5.38 3.88
CA THR A 35 -12.90 -5.07 2.45
C THR A 35 -12.09 -3.82 2.08
N GLN A 36 -11.93 -3.59 0.79
CA GLN A 36 -11.32 -2.39 0.26
C GLN A 36 -12.37 -1.35 -0.13
N HIS A 37 -12.01 -0.06 -0.07
CA HIS A 37 -12.92 1.04 -0.44
C HIS A 37 -13.42 0.97 -1.89
N ASN A 38 -12.58 0.52 -2.83
CA ASN A 38 -12.98 0.39 -4.24
C ASN A 38 -14.10 -0.62 -4.46
N TYR A 39 -14.35 -1.54 -3.53
CA TYR A 39 -15.53 -2.39 -3.58
C TYR A 39 -16.82 -1.54 -3.65
N PHE A 40 -16.94 -0.50 -2.85
CA PHE A 40 -18.14 0.35 -2.79
C PHE A 40 -18.29 1.21 -4.05
N ARG A 41 -17.18 1.68 -4.63
CA ARG A 41 -17.21 2.31 -5.95
C ARG A 41 -17.79 1.37 -6.99
N ASP A 42 -17.28 0.14 -7.06
CA ASP A 42 -17.73 -0.84 -8.03
C ASP A 42 -19.19 -1.24 -7.78
N TYR A 43 -19.61 -1.28 -6.53
CA TYR A 43 -20.99 -1.48 -6.12
C TYR A 43 -21.93 -0.42 -6.71
N TYR A 44 -21.50 0.84 -6.70
CA TYR A 44 -22.25 1.94 -7.30
C TYR A 44 -22.23 1.88 -8.83
N VAL A 45 -21.04 1.80 -9.42
CA VAL A 45 -20.83 1.88 -10.88
C VAL A 45 -21.51 0.73 -11.63
N LYS A 46 -21.47 -0.47 -11.05
CA LYS A 46 -22.10 -1.67 -11.63
C LYS A 46 -23.56 -1.83 -11.21
N ASN A 47 -24.18 -0.77 -10.72
CA ASN A 47 -25.57 -0.77 -10.28
C ASN A 47 -25.91 -1.98 -9.37
N LYS A 48 -25.02 -2.24 -8.39
CA LYS A 48 -25.13 -3.34 -7.42
C LYS A 48 -24.94 -4.74 -8.00
N ASP A 49 -24.67 -4.87 -9.28
CA ASP A 49 -24.37 -6.15 -9.94
C ASP A 49 -22.91 -6.57 -9.65
N ILE A 50 -22.60 -6.66 -8.36
CA ILE A 50 -21.37 -7.24 -7.87
C ILE A 50 -21.68 -8.25 -6.76
N TYR A 51 -20.76 -9.18 -6.61
CA TYR A 51 -20.93 -10.24 -5.64
C TYR A 51 -20.91 -9.69 -4.20
N ILE A 52 -21.99 -9.89 -3.48
CA ILE A 52 -22.05 -9.75 -2.03
C ILE A 52 -22.15 -11.17 -1.44
N PRO A 53 -21.23 -11.54 -0.52
CA PRO A 53 -21.30 -12.86 0.10
C PRO A 53 -22.68 -13.16 0.69
N ASN A 54 -23.20 -14.33 0.39
CA ASN A 54 -24.53 -14.72 0.88
C ASN A 54 -24.65 -14.67 2.41
N ILE A 55 -23.53 -14.87 3.10
CA ILE A 55 -23.47 -14.75 4.56
C ILE A 55 -23.77 -13.32 5.02
N ILE A 56 -23.34 -12.30 4.27
CA ILE A 56 -23.65 -10.90 4.54
C ILE A 56 -25.11 -10.62 4.23
N LYS A 57 -25.64 -11.12 3.11
CA LYS A 57 -27.04 -10.93 2.72
C LYS A 57 -28.03 -11.59 3.70
N ARG A 58 -27.65 -12.74 4.27
CA ARG A 58 -28.50 -13.51 5.18
C ARG A 58 -28.39 -13.07 6.64
N ASN A 59 -27.23 -12.58 7.02
CA ASN A 59 -26.93 -12.14 8.38
C ASN A 59 -26.73 -10.62 8.38
N ASN A 60 -27.84 -9.91 8.49
CA ASN A 60 -27.85 -8.44 8.52
C ASN A 60 -27.27 -7.83 9.82
N LYS A 61 -26.55 -8.60 10.64
CA LYS A 61 -25.83 -8.16 11.84
C LYS A 61 -24.36 -8.49 11.70
N CYS A 62 -23.67 -7.87 10.76
CA CYS A 62 -22.22 -8.02 10.61
C CYS A 62 -21.51 -6.66 10.67
N ILE A 63 -20.22 -6.72 10.95
CA ILE A 63 -19.34 -5.55 10.94
C ILE A 63 -18.44 -5.68 9.71
N ILE A 64 -18.39 -4.64 8.91
CA ILE A 64 -17.49 -4.56 7.76
C ILE A 64 -16.47 -3.46 8.02
N PHE A 65 -15.21 -3.83 8.11
CA PHE A 65 -14.09 -2.89 8.11
C PHE A 65 -13.66 -2.60 6.68
N SER A 66 -13.64 -1.33 6.32
CA SER A 66 -13.21 -0.91 5.01
C SER A 66 -11.95 -0.07 5.09
N SER A 67 -10.94 -0.43 4.31
CA SER A 67 -9.68 0.29 4.22
C SER A 67 -9.26 0.49 2.77
N GLY A 68 -8.53 1.56 2.51
CA GLY A 68 -7.99 1.88 1.19
C GLY A 68 -6.82 2.84 1.27
N ALA A 69 -6.25 3.16 0.13
CA ALA A 69 -5.30 4.25 0.00
C ALA A 69 -6.08 5.57 -0.01
N ASN A 70 -6.27 6.16 1.16
CA ASN A 70 -7.21 7.27 1.37
C ASN A 70 -6.54 8.64 1.38
N TRP A 71 -5.30 8.73 0.96
CA TRP A 71 -4.51 9.95 0.90
C TRP A 71 -5.12 11.05 0.00
N TYR A 72 -5.98 10.70 -0.92
CA TYR A 72 -6.62 11.63 -1.85
C TYR A 72 -7.92 12.29 -1.31
N TRP A 73 -8.34 11.97 -0.09
CA TRP A 73 -9.62 12.48 0.43
C TRP A 73 -9.59 13.96 0.83
N ASN A 74 -8.46 14.48 1.25
CA ASN A 74 -8.34 15.86 1.71
C ASN A 74 -7.74 16.82 0.70
N ASP A 75 -7.09 16.31 -0.35
CA ASP A 75 -6.46 17.17 -1.34
C ASP A 75 -7.29 17.19 -2.62
N ASN A 76 -7.92 18.33 -2.91
CA ASN A 76 -8.69 18.54 -4.14
C ASN A 76 -7.87 18.29 -5.41
N LYS A 77 -6.54 18.41 -5.35
CA LYS A 77 -5.63 18.08 -6.46
C LYS A 77 -5.66 16.61 -6.82
N TYR A 78 -5.87 15.74 -5.83
CA TYR A 78 -5.87 14.30 -5.98
C TYR A 78 -7.26 13.68 -5.84
N ARG A 79 -8.26 14.48 -5.48
CA ARG A 79 -9.65 14.05 -5.43
C ARG A 79 -10.11 13.72 -6.85
N THR A 80 -10.41 12.47 -7.07
CA THR A 80 -10.90 11.95 -8.34
C THR A 80 -12.40 11.70 -8.26
N ASP A 81 -13.08 11.68 -9.40
CA ASP A 81 -14.50 11.28 -9.49
C ASP A 81 -14.74 9.90 -8.84
N GLN A 82 -13.72 9.05 -8.85
CA GLN A 82 -13.74 7.72 -8.24
C GLN A 82 -14.00 7.75 -6.73
N HIS A 83 -13.58 8.82 -6.09
CA HIS A 83 -13.80 9.07 -4.67
C HIS A 83 -15.27 9.29 -4.37
N GLU A 84 -15.89 10.20 -5.12
CA GLU A 84 -17.32 10.50 -4.97
C GLU A 84 -18.16 9.26 -5.27
N LEU A 85 -17.75 8.46 -6.26
CA LEU A 85 -18.41 7.20 -6.58
C LEU A 85 -18.29 6.18 -5.43
N THR A 86 -17.15 6.16 -4.74
CA THR A 86 -16.94 5.30 -3.56
C THR A 86 -17.87 5.71 -2.41
N VAL A 87 -17.93 7.01 -2.11
CA VAL A 87 -18.84 7.55 -1.08
C VAL A 87 -20.30 7.22 -1.39
N LYS A 88 -20.74 7.49 -2.61
CA LYS A 88 -22.11 7.14 -3.06
C LYS A 88 -22.39 5.65 -2.92
N GLY A 89 -21.42 4.81 -3.25
CA GLY A 89 -21.56 3.36 -3.08
C GLY A 89 -21.68 2.93 -1.62
N MET A 90 -20.93 3.55 -0.72
CA MET A 90 -21.06 3.30 0.73
C MET A 90 -22.43 3.72 1.26
N GLU A 91 -22.90 4.90 0.89
CA GLU A 91 -24.22 5.41 1.31
C GLU A 91 -25.36 4.50 0.84
N ILE A 92 -25.31 4.07 -0.43
CA ILE A 92 -26.31 3.15 -0.98
C ILE A 92 -26.24 1.80 -0.27
N PHE A 93 -25.03 1.28 -0.05
CA PHE A 93 -24.84 0.00 0.63
C PHE A 93 -25.42 -0.01 2.04
N ILE A 94 -25.13 1.02 2.83
CA ILE A 94 -25.68 1.16 4.19
C ILE A 94 -27.21 1.30 4.18
N LYS A 95 -27.75 2.03 3.22
CA LYS A 95 -29.19 2.17 3.05
C LYS A 95 -29.90 0.85 2.74
N GLU A 96 -29.24 0.00 1.96
CA GLU A 96 -29.77 -1.34 1.64
C GLU A 96 -29.59 -2.36 2.74
N TYR A 97 -28.52 -2.21 3.52
CA TYR A 97 -28.16 -3.11 4.62
C TYR A 97 -28.06 -2.35 5.95
N PRO A 98 -29.15 -1.76 6.46
CA PRO A 98 -29.13 -0.82 7.59
C PRO A 98 -28.69 -1.46 8.93
N ASN A 99 -28.66 -2.77 9.01
CA ASN A 99 -28.20 -3.50 10.20
C ASN A 99 -26.72 -3.90 10.12
N ILE A 100 -26.05 -3.57 9.03
CA ILE A 100 -24.62 -3.78 8.87
C ILE A 100 -23.88 -2.53 9.36
N ARG A 101 -22.91 -2.71 10.26
CA ARG A 101 -22.02 -1.65 10.66
C ARG A 101 -20.86 -1.58 9.67
N LEU A 102 -20.76 -0.49 8.94
CA LEU A 102 -19.63 -0.20 8.07
C LEU A 102 -18.67 0.76 8.77
N ILE A 103 -17.47 0.29 9.08
CA ILE A 103 -16.45 1.04 9.80
C ILE A 103 -15.32 1.37 8.83
N LEU A 104 -15.06 2.65 8.62
CA LEU A 104 -13.94 3.12 7.85
C LEU A 104 -12.67 3.11 8.70
N MET A 105 -11.63 2.51 8.16
CA MET A 105 -10.30 2.45 8.78
C MET A 105 -9.38 3.45 8.08
N HIS A 106 -8.93 4.44 8.80
CA HIS A 106 -8.03 5.47 8.28
C HIS A 106 -6.97 5.86 9.31
N PRO A 107 -5.72 6.10 8.90
CA PRO A 107 -4.64 6.45 9.83
C PRO A 107 -4.65 7.92 10.28
N ASP A 108 -5.49 8.77 9.71
CA ASP A 108 -5.52 10.19 9.98
C ASP A 108 -6.94 10.72 10.24
N GLU A 109 -7.16 11.28 11.43
CA GLU A 109 -8.44 11.83 11.86
C GLU A 109 -8.84 13.09 11.07
N THR A 110 -7.87 13.82 10.51
CA THR A 110 -8.15 15.03 9.71
C THR A 110 -8.90 14.73 8.41
N PHE A 111 -8.95 13.48 8.02
CA PHE A 111 -9.67 13.03 6.83
C PHE A 111 -11.18 12.80 7.04
N ILE A 112 -11.66 12.89 8.29
CA ILE A 112 -13.07 12.58 8.63
C ILE A 112 -14.04 13.57 7.98
N GLU A 113 -13.65 14.82 7.77
CA GLU A 113 -14.54 15.86 7.21
C GLU A 113 -15.11 15.53 5.83
N GLY A 114 -14.44 14.71 5.05
CA GLY A 114 -14.89 14.29 3.72
C GLY A 114 -15.77 13.04 3.70
N TYR A 115 -15.99 12.39 4.85
CA TYR A 115 -16.74 11.15 4.94
C TYR A 115 -18.23 11.38 5.24
N PRO A 116 -19.12 10.49 4.75
CA PRO A 116 -20.53 10.53 5.12
C PRO A 116 -20.71 10.39 6.64
N LYS A 117 -21.48 11.29 7.24
CA LYS A 117 -21.75 11.29 8.70
C LYS A 117 -22.44 10.02 9.22
N CYS A 118 -23.00 9.21 8.31
CA CYS A 118 -23.63 7.93 8.66
C CYS A 118 -22.63 6.78 8.82
N LEU A 119 -21.34 7.01 8.53
CA LEU A 119 -20.30 5.99 8.67
C LEU A 119 -19.64 6.07 10.04
N GLU A 120 -19.32 4.92 10.59
CA GLU A 120 -18.43 4.82 11.73
C GLU A 120 -16.97 4.93 11.26
N TYR A 121 -16.11 5.45 12.12
CA TYR A 121 -14.72 5.66 11.83
C TYR A 121 -13.82 5.02 12.89
N LEU A 122 -12.74 4.42 12.43
CA LEU A 122 -11.68 3.88 13.27
C LEU A 122 -10.33 4.45 12.84
N ASN A 123 -9.68 5.16 13.75
CA ASN A 123 -8.28 5.56 13.53
C ASN A 123 -7.40 4.31 13.54
N PHE A 124 -6.98 3.89 12.36
CA PHE A 124 -6.25 2.65 12.19
C PHE A 124 -5.32 2.71 10.98
N ASN A 125 -4.04 2.51 11.23
CA ASN A 125 -3.08 2.37 10.16
C ASN A 125 -3.07 0.91 9.66
N ARG A 126 -3.42 0.69 8.38
CA ARG A 126 -3.45 -0.66 7.79
C ARG A 126 -2.11 -1.40 7.82
N ASN A 127 -1.00 -0.69 8.08
CA ASN A 127 0.30 -1.31 8.29
C ASN A 127 0.31 -2.27 9.49
N ALA A 128 -0.62 -2.10 10.45
CA ALA A 128 -0.81 -3.05 11.54
C ALA A 128 -1.31 -4.44 11.09
N LEU A 129 -1.74 -4.58 9.83
CA LEU A 129 -2.14 -5.87 9.25
C LEU A 129 -0.97 -6.62 8.57
N ILE A 130 0.24 -6.09 8.64
CA ILE A 130 1.40 -6.78 8.07
C ILE A 130 1.69 -8.07 8.85
N ASP A 131 2.10 -9.09 8.12
CA ASP A 131 2.55 -10.33 8.75
C ASP A 131 3.97 -10.12 9.31
N ILE A 132 4.04 -9.92 10.62
CA ILE A 132 5.29 -9.67 11.34
C ILE A 132 6.30 -10.82 11.27
N ASN A 133 5.87 -12.04 10.90
CA ASN A 133 6.76 -13.19 10.76
C ASN A 133 7.42 -13.25 9.39
N SER A 134 7.00 -12.43 8.44
CA SER A 134 7.57 -12.41 7.09
C SER A 134 8.85 -11.61 6.96
N PHE A 135 9.10 -10.71 7.92
CA PHE A 135 10.26 -9.82 7.94
C PHE A 135 10.91 -9.83 9.32
N ASN A 136 12.22 -9.97 9.36
CA ASN A 136 13.00 -10.04 10.59
C ASN A 136 14.45 -9.65 10.34
N ILE A 137 15.14 -9.32 11.42
CA ILE A 137 16.57 -9.04 11.38
C ILE A 137 17.33 -10.34 11.19
N ILE A 138 18.19 -10.39 10.18
CA ILE A 138 19.12 -11.49 9.92
C ILE A 138 20.52 -10.92 9.71
N ASP A 139 21.52 -11.64 10.18
CA ASP A 139 22.92 -11.23 10.01
C ASP A 139 23.32 -11.42 8.54
N LYS A 140 23.59 -10.32 7.85
CA LYS A 140 24.00 -10.26 6.45
C LYS A 140 25.05 -9.18 6.24
N GLU A 141 26.03 -9.50 5.41
CA GLU A 141 26.98 -8.49 4.93
C GLU A 141 26.23 -7.38 4.16
N LYS A 142 26.52 -6.14 4.48
CA LYS A 142 25.93 -4.98 3.80
C LYS A 142 26.56 -4.80 2.42
N LYS A 143 25.72 -4.77 1.39
CA LYS A 143 26.11 -4.65 -0.01
C LYS A 143 25.66 -3.35 -0.66
N PHE A 144 24.57 -2.77 -0.13
CA PHE A 144 23.92 -1.60 -0.65
C PHE A 144 23.86 -0.49 0.37
N ASP A 145 24.11 0.73 -0.05
CA ASP A 145 24.00 1.90 0.82
C ASP A 145 22.53 2.20 1.13
N SER A 146 21.66 1.96 0.16
CA SER A 146 20.21 2.07 0.37
C SER A 146 19.43 1.14 -0.58
N ILE A 147 18.17 0.89 -0.24
CA ILE A 147 17.26 0.12 -1.08
C ILE A 147 15.94 0.88 -1.28
N TYR A 148 15.40 0.84 -2.49
CA TYR A 148 14.09 1.39 -2.81
C TYR A 148 13.19 0.32 -3.43
N ASN A 149 12.15 -0.08 -2.69
CA ASN A 149 11.16 -1.05 -3.12
C ASN A 149 9.85 -0.34 -3.47
N SER A 150 9.61 -0.10 -4.75
CA SER A 150 8.45 0.68 -5.19
C SER A 150 8.09 0.43 -6.66
N ASN A 151 6.82 0.65 -7.01
CA ASN A 151 6.35 0.68 -8.39
C ASN A 151 6.84 1.93 -9.11
N PHE A 152 7.03 1.84 -10.44
CA PHE A 152 7.43 2.98 -11.29
C PHE A 152 6.26 3.91 -11.62
N TYR A 153 5.63 4.48 -10.62
CA TYR A 153 4.65 5.55 -10.79
C TYR A 153 5.32 6.91 -10.57
N ALA A 154 4.88 7.95 -11.29
CA ALA A 154 5.47 9.29 -11.20
C ALA A 154 5.53 9.81 -9.74
N TYR A 155 4.46 9.63 -8.96
CA TYR A 155 4.41 10.05 -7.56
C TYR A 155 5.37 9.28 -6.63
N LYS A 156 6.01 8.21 -7.11
CA LYS A 156 7.06 7.48 -6.37
C LYS A 156 8.44 8.12 -6.53
N GLN A 157 8.55 9.12 -7.38
CA GLN A 157 9.70 10.02 -7.53
C GLN A 157 11.07 9.32 -7.70
N HIS A 158 11.09 8.25 -8.47
CA HIS A 158 12.34 7.54 -8.79
C HIS A 158 13.37 8.43 -9.49
N TYR A 159 12.95 9.55 -10.10
CA TYR A 159 13.86 10.50 -10.73
C TYR A 159 14.88 11.09 -9.74
N LEU A 160 14.52 11.18 -8.43
CA LEU A 160 15.46 11.61 -7.41
C LEU A 160 16.67 10.67 -7.31
N LEU A 161 16.49 9.39 -7.63
CA LEU A 161 17.59 8.43 -7.61
C LEU A 161 18.61 8.68 -8.76
N GLU A 162 18.16 9.25 -9.89
CA GLU A 162 19.02 9.51 -11.03
C GLU A 162 20.12 10.53 -10.69
N GLU A 163 19.88 11.39 -9.70
CA GLU A 163 20.78 12.44 -9.24
C GLU A 163 21.74 11.97 -8.11
N ILE A 164 21.48 10.81 -7.49
CA ILE A 164 22.34 10.23 -6.44
C ILE A 164 23.56 9.57 -7.09
N ASP A 165 24.75 10.15 -6.91
CA ASP A 165 25.95 9.72 -7.63
C ASP A 165 26.87 8.80 -6.84
N ASN A 166 26.96 8.97 -5.54
CA ASN A 166 28.02 8.40 -4.71
C ASN A 166 27.63 7.14 -3.93
N TYR A 167 26.41 6.64 -4.13
CA TYR A 167 25.86 5.56 -3.34
C TYR A 167 25.37 4.39 -4.21
N LYS A 168 25.51 3.17 -3.69
CA LYS A 168 25.00 1.95 -4.30
C LYS A 168 23.55 1.78 -3.89
N ILE A 169 22.64 2.03 -4.81
CA ILE A 169 21.20 1.89 -4.58
C ILE A 169 20.69 0.59 -5.20
N ALA A 170 20.08 -0.24 -4.36
CA ALA A 170 19.33 -1.40 -4.82
C ALA A 170 17.88 -1.01 -5.14
N LEU A 171 17.35 -1.56 -6.21
CA LEU A 171 15.96 -1.37 -6.61
C LEU A 171 15.23 -2.71 -6.62
N ILE A 172 14.08 -2.74 -5.98
CA ILE A 172 13.05 -3.75 -6.24
C ILE A 172 11.92 -3.01 -6.94
N TYR A 173 11.61 -3.41 -8.17
CA TYR A 173 10.49 -2.80 -8.86
C TYR A 173 9.45 -3.85 -9.25
N TYR A 174 8.21 -3.41 -9.34
CA TYR A 174 7.12 -4.26 -9.79
C TYR A 174 6.76 -3.89 -11.21
N HIS A 175 6.90 -4.87 -12.10
CA HIS A 175 6.48 -4.70 -13.49
C HIS A 175 4.99 -4.36 -13.52
N ARG A 176 4.66 -3.32 -14.25
CA ARG A 176 3.26 -2.97 -14.49
C ARG A 176 2.66 -4.07 -15.35
N ASN A 177 1.71 -4.81 -14.81
CA ASN A 177 0.92 -5.70 -15.63
C ASN A 177 0.22 -4.87 -16.70
N SER A 178 0.45 -5.22 -17.97
CA SER A 178 -0.21 -4.62 -19.13
C SER A 178 -1.75 -4.76 -19.10
N ASN A 179 -2.29 -5.58 -18.21
CA ASN A 179 -3.73 -5.69 -17.91
C ASN A 179 -4.21 -4.50 -17.06
N LEU A 180 -3.94 -3.31 -17.54
CA LEU A 180 -4.23 -2.00 -16.95
C LEU A 180 -5.72 -1.64 -16.85
N ASN A 181 -6.63 -2.59 -17.06
CA ASN A 181 -8.04 -2.39 -16.71
C ASN A 181 -8.28 -2.11 -15.21
N GLN A 182 -7.23 -2.19 -14.38
CA GLN A 182 -7.26 -1.79 -12.97
C GLN A 182 -6.72 -0.38 -12.69
N ALA A 183 -6.12 0.28 -13.67
CA ALA A 183 -5.51 1.60 -13.49
C ALA A 183 -6.49 2.77 -13.74
N TYR A 184 -7.73 2.65 -13.29
CA TYR A 184 -8.69 3.76 -13.31
C TYR A 184 -8.24 5.00 -12.54
N TYR A 185 -7.17 4.89 -11.74
CA TYR A 185 -6.68 5.95 -10.84
C TYR A 185 -5.48 6.70 -11.36
N ILE A 186 -4.85 6.25 -12.45
CA ILE A 186 -3.60 6.80 -12.93
C ILE A 186 -3.85 7.36 -14.32
N LYS A 187 -3.58 8.64 -14.49
CA LYS A 187 -3.69 9.29 -15.81
C LYS A 187 -2.75 8.60 -16.79
N LYS A 188 -3.14 8.48 -18.04
CA LYS A 188 -2.30 7.90 -19.10
C LYS A 188 -0.90 8.53 -19.15
N LYS A 189 -0.83 9.86 -18.95
CA LYS A 189 0.43 10.60 -18.86
C LYS A 189 1.37 10.04 -17.80
N ASP A 190 0.85 9.76 -16.58
CA ASP A 190 1.68 9.25 -15.47
C ASP A 190 2.19 7.83 -15.76
N ILE A 191 1.44 7.07 -16.57
CA ILE A 191 1.84 5.75 -17.04
C ILE A 191 2.99 5.87 -18.03
N ASP A 192 2.85 6.75 -19.01
CA ASP A 192 3.85 6.96 -20.07
C ASP A 192 5.16 7.49 -19.47
N GLU A 193 5.09 8.48 -18.59
CA GLU A 193 6.26 9.01 -17.85
C GLU A 193 6.95 7.92 -17.02
N GLY A 194 6.17 7.02 -16.39
CA GLY A 194 6.72 5.90 -15.65
C GLY A 194 7.42 4.86 -16.53
N TYR A 195 6.97 4.63 -17.76
CA TYR A 195 7.69 3.74 -18.71
C TYR A 195 9.01 4.34 -19.17
N GLU A 196 9.04 5.63 -19.48
CA GLU A 196 10.27 6.31 -19.84
C GLU A 196 11.27 6.34 -18.68
N LEU A 197 10.80 6.57 -17.46
CA LEU A 197 11.63 6.50 -16.26
C LEU A 197 12.18 5.08 -16.04
N GLU A 198 11.33 4.05 -16.14
CA GLU A 198 11.74 2.65 -16.04
C GLU A 198 12.87 2.35 -17.04
N LYS A 199 12.71 2.76 -18.29
CA LYS A 199 13.72 2.57 -19.32
C LYS A 199 15.05 3.22 -18.94
N ARG A 200 15.04 4.50 -18.51
CA ARG A 200 16.26 5.21 -18.09
C ARG A 200 16.94 4.53 -16.90
N LEU A 201 16.18 4.10 -15.90
CA LEU A 201 16.74 3.41 -14.72
C LEU A 201 17.31 2.04 -15.07
N LEU A 202 16.71 1.30 -16.01
CA LEU A 202 17.22 0.03 -16.51
C LEU A 202 18.53 0.19 -17.31
N GLU A 203 18.66 1.28 -18.04
CA GLU A 203 19.86 1.62 -18.80
C GLU A 203 20.98 2.19 -17.91
N ASN A 204 20.64 2.70 -16.74
CA ASN A 204 21.57 3.32 -15.81
C ASN A 204 22.26 2.28 -14.92
N LYS A 205 23.56 2.09 -15.13
CA LYS A 205 24.40 1.13 -14.39
C LYS A 205 24.64 1.48 -12.92
N LYS A 206 24.19 2.64 -12.43
CA LYS A 206 24.31 3.04 -11.00
C LYS A 206 23.43 2.20 -10.10
N PHE A 207 22.36 1.61 -10.61
CA PHE A 207 21.38 0.86 -9.85
C PHE A 207 21.58 -0.64 -9.99
N THR A 208 21.30 -1.36 -8.90
CA THR A 208 21.20 -2.81 -8.92
C THR A 208 19.72 -3.21 -8.89
N LEU A 209 19.22 -3.73 -10.00
CA LEU A 209 17.86 -4.21 -10.13
C LEU A 209 17.76 -5.64 -9.62
N LEU A 210 17.22 -5.83 -8.41
CA LEU A 210 17.26 -7.11 -7.70
C LEU A 210 16.29 -8.15 -8.26
N ASN A 211 15.22 -7.71 -8.88
CA ASN A 211 14.20 -8.59 -9.45
C ASN A 211 14.22 -8.64 -10.98
N MET A 212 15.39 -8.39 -11.55
CA MET A 212 15.65 -8.61 -12.96
C MET A 212 16.71 -9.70 -13.14
N ALA A 213 16.41 -10.71 -13.92
CA ALA A 213 17.35 -11.77 -14.28
C ALA A 213 17.35 -11.98 -15.80
N ASN A 214 18.50 -11.83 -16.43
CA ASN A 214 18.66 -11.99 -17.90
C ASN A 214 17.67 -11.14 -18.72
N GLY A 215 17.43 -9.90 -18.29
CA GLY A 215 16.50 -8.98 -18.96
C GLY A 215 15.01 -9.33 -18.74
N LYS A 216 14.71 -10.27 -17.85
CA LYS A 216 13.33 -10.66 -17.52
C LYS A 216 13.01 -10.38 -16.07
N TYR A 217 11.79 -9.94 -15.84
CA TYR A 217 11.25 -9.78 -14.50
C TYR A 217 11.21 -11.11 -13.74
N LYS A 218 11.72 -11.10 -12.50
CA LYS A 218 11.67 -12.21 -11.56
C LYS A 218 10.81 -11.81 -10.37
N PHE A 219 9.82 -12.61 -10.02
CA PHE A 219 9.09 -12.44 -8.76
C PHE A 219 10.00 -12.82 -7.59
N LEU A 220 10.09 -11.92 -6.60
CA LEU A 220 10.80 -12.16 -5.35
C LEU A 220 9.82 -12.62 -4.27
N SER A 221 10.16 -13.68 -3.57
CA SER A 221 9.46 -14.10 -2.36
C SER A 221 9.71 -13.09 -1.22
N LYS A 222 8.84 -13.05 -0.23
CA LYS A 222 9.04 -12.21 0.97
C LYS A 222 10.36 -12.51 1.67
N LYS A 223 10.80 -13.75 1.66
CA LYS A 223 12.10 -14.16 2.22
C LYS A 223 13.25 -13.50 1.45
N GLU A 224 13.26 -13.57 0.12
CA GLU A 224 14.29 -12.93 -0.70
C GLU A 224 14.28 -11.41 -0.50
N ILE A 225 13.11 -10.78 -0.41
CA ILE A 225 12.99 -9.35 -0.13
C ILE A 225 13.59 -9.02 1.24
N ASN A 226 13.27 -9.81 2.27
CA ASN A 226 13.83 -9.62 3.61
C ASN A 226 15.37 -9.76 3.61
N GLU A 227 15.92 -10.69 2.84
CA GLU A 227 17.37 -10.84 2.69
C GLU A 227 18.00 -9.57 2.09
N TYR A 228 17.43 -9.00 1.03
CA TYR A 228 17.92 -7.76 0.44
C TYR A 228 17.78 -6.55 1.35
N TYR A 229 16.73 -6.49 2.17
CA TYR A 229 16.61 -5.44 3.18
C TYR A 229 17.76 -5.53 4.18
N ASN A 230 18.07 -6.73 4.66
CA ASN A 230 19.19 -6.96 5.58
C ASN A 230 20.58 -6.74 4.93
N GLU A 231 20.70 -6.80 3.62
CA GLU A 231 21.92 -6.46 2.86
C GLU A 231 22.09 -4.96 2.60
N SER A 232 21.15 -4.12 3.06
CA SER A 232 21.16 -2.65 2.87
C SER A 232 21.37 -1.92 4.18
N TYR A 233 21.90 -0.68 4.14
CA TYR A 233 22.06 0.17 5.33
C TYR A 233 20.80 0.98 5.64
N SER A 234 20.01 1.36 4.62
CA SER A 234 18.76 2.13 4.79
C SER A 234 17.73 1.80 3.72
N GLY A 235 16.45 2.08 4.01
CA GLY A 235 15.34 1.94 3.07
C GLY A 235 14.75 3.30 2.68
N LEU A 236 14.55 3.53 1.39
CA LEU A 236 14.02 4.78 0.86
C LEU A 236 12.50 4.76 0.73
N CYS A 237 11.87 5.87 1.08
CA CYS A 237 10.44 6.15 0.89
C CYS A 237 10.28 7.52 0.24
N LEU A 238 10.43 7.60 -1.08
CA LEU A 238 10.50 8.87 -1.83
C LEU A 238 9.16 9.38 -2.37
N SER A 239 8.06 8.65 -2.17
CA SER A 239 6.74 9.08 -2.66
C SER A 239 6.25 10.36 -1.98
N ASP A 240 5.76 11.32 -2.77
CA ASP A 240 5.12 12.54 -2.29
C ASP A 240 3.71 12.32 -1.74
N ILE A 241 3.10 11.17 -2.08
CA ILE A 241 1.77 10.80 -1.65
C ILE A 241 1.76 9.35 -1.22
N GLU A 242 1.46 9.09 0.06
CA GLU A 242 1.41 7.73 0.58
C GLU A 242 0.55 7.66 1.85
N GLY A 243 -0.47 6.82 1.85
CA GLY A 243 -1.31 6.64 3.04
C GLY A 243 -0.63 5.81 4.12
N ALA A 244 -0.35 4.55 3.82
CA ALA A 244 0.13 3.59 4.79
C ALA A 244 1.55 3.09 4.54
N CYS A 245 2.05 3.15 3.33
CA CYS A 245 3.40 2.71 2.92
C CYS A 245 3.87 1.40 3.62
N LEU A 246 3.31 0.25 3.24
CA LEU A 246 3.65 -1.05 3.83
C LEU A 246 5.15 -1.33 3.85
N VAL A 247 5.84 -0.92 2.79
CA VAL A 247 7.29 -1.11 2.64
C VAL A 247 8.08 -0.45 3.77
N SER A 248 7.65 0.69 4.30
CA SER A 248 8.34 1.33 5.42
C SER A 248 8.30 0.48 6.70
N VAL A 249 7.21 -0.25 6.92
CA VAL A 249 7.12 -1.18 8.05
C VAL A 249 7.92 -2.45 7.79
N GLU A 250 7.93 -2.95 6.55
CA GLU A 250 8.78 -4.08 6.16
C GLU A 250 10.26 -3.77 6.41
N TYR A 251 10.71 -2.56 6.07
CA TYR A 251 12.06 -2.09 6.39
C TYR A 251 12.34 -2.14 7.89
N LEU A 252 11.49 -1.51 8.70
CA LEU A 252 11.67 -1.47 10.16
C LEU A 252 11.67 -2.86 10.80
N LEU A 253 10.79 -3.77 10.35
CA LEU A 253 10.77 -5.16 10.83
C LEU A 253 12.05 -5.92 10.46
N SER A 254 12.67 -5.58 9.35
CA SER A 254 13.97 -6.11 8.93
C SER A 254 15.17 -5.42 9.62
N GLY A 255 14.92 -4.51 10.58
CA GLY A 255 15.97 -3.73 11.24
C GLY A 255 16.58 -2.64 10.36
N LEU A 256 15.93 -2.30 9.25
CA LEU A 256 16.42 -1.34 8.29
C LEU A 256 15.82 0.05 8.59
N PRO A 257 16.61 1.07 8.90
CA PRO A 257 16.11 2.42 9.13
C PRO A 257 15.56 3.04 7.84
N VAL A 258 14.60 3.96 7.99
CA VAL A 258 13.85 4.55 6.88
C VAL A 258 14.26 5.98 6.62
N ILE A 259 14.52 6.31 5.37
CA ILE A 259 14.71 7.68 4.87
C ILE A 259 13.47 8.07 4.07
N SER A 260 12.80 9.15 4.46
CA SER A 260 11.53 9.56 3.91
C SER A 260 11.51 11.06 3.56
N VAL A 261 11.13 11.36 2.33
CA VAL A 261 10.84 12.74 1.91
C VAL A 261 9.46 13.18 2.41
N LYS A 262 9.18 14.47 2.38
CA LYS A 262 7.85 15.04 2.70
C LYS A 262 6.76 14.31 1.95
N ASN A 263 5.65 14.07 2.63
CA ASN A 263 4.57 13.25 2.11
C ASN A 263 3.20 13.81 2.51
N VAL A 264 2.25 13.71 1.60
CA VAL A 264 0.83 13.93 1.88
C VAL A 264 0.18 12.57 2.17
N GLY A 265 -0.33 12.38 3.38
CA GLY A 265 -0.98 11.14 3.82
C GLY A 265 -0.56 10.70 5.22
N GLY A 266 -0.75 9.44 5.55
CA GLY A 266 -0.56 8.93 6.92
C GLY A 266 0.84 8.38 7.21
N ARG A 267 1.70 8.20 6.21
CA ARG A 267 3.02 7.56 6.36
C ARG A 267 3.89 8.25 7.39
N ASP A 268 4.06 9.55 7.27
CA ASP A 268 5.01 10.29 8.08
C ASP A 268 4.57 10.42 9.55
N LYS A 269 3.27 10.42 9.83
CA LYS A 269 2.76 10.36 11.22
C LYS A 269 3.26 9.12 11.96
N PHE A 270 3.27 7.98 11.28
CA PHE A 270 3.79 6.74 11.84
C PHE A 270 5.31 6.78 12.00
N LEU A 271 6.03 7.19 10.96
CA LEU A 271 7.50 7.19 10.95
C LEU A 271 8.11 8.15 11.97
N LYS A 272 7.49 9.30 12.21
CA LYS A 272 7.94 10.26 13.26
C LYS A 272 7.99 9.67 14.66
N GLN A 273 7.24 8.62 14.92
CA GLN A 273 7.25 7.92 16.21
C GLN A 273 8.43 6.95 16.35
N MET A 274 9.16 6.67 15.27
CA MET A 274 10.26 5.70 15.24
C MET A 274 11.61 6.27 15.71
N GLY A 275 11.69 7.57 15.99
CA GLY A 275 12.90 8.22 16.50
C GLY A 275 14.08 8.05 15.53
N ILE A 276 15.21 7.59 16.04
CA ILE A 276 16.45 7.39 15.25
C ILE A 276 16.34 6.36 14.12
N TYR A 277 15.28 5.54 14.10
CA TYR A 277 15.06 4.54 13.05
C TYR A 277 14.35 5.12 11.82
N ALA A 278 13.99 6.40 11.83
CA ALA A 278 13.42 7.05 10.66
C ALA A 278 13.80 8.53 10.59
N ILE A 279 14.41 8.95 9.49
CA ILE A 279 14.59 10.34 9.10
C ILE A 279 13.43 10.69 8.17
N THR A 280 12.60 11.66 8.57
CA THR A 280 11.37 12.03 7.86
C THR A 280 11.35 13.49 7.46
N ASP A 281 10.40 13.86 6.61
CA ASP A 281 10.18 15.24 6.18
C ASP A 281 11.33 15.89 5.40
N LEU A 282 12.24 15.09 4.85
CA LEU A 282 13.27 15.62 3.97
C LEU A 282 12.62 16.34 2.80
N ASN A 283 13.22 17.45 2.39
CA ASN A 283 12.83 18.07 1.14
C ASN A 283 13.18 17.16 -0.03
N TYR A 284 12.63 17.44 -1.22
CA TYR A 284 13.02 16.76 -2.45
C TYR A 284 14.39 17.27 -2.92
N ASN A 285 15.36 17.23 -2.01
CA ASN A 285 16.71 17.72 -2.19
C ASN A 285 17.67 16.54 -2.05
N ILE A 286 18.44 16.31 -3.10
CA ILE A 286 19.38 15.19 -3.16
C ILE A 286 20.41 15.24 -2.04
N ASN A 287 20.96 16.39 -1.71
CA ASN A 287 21.96 16.52 -0.65
C ASN A 287 21.41 16.05 0.70
N GLU A 288 20.17 16.41 1.05
CA GLU A 288 19.52 15.94 2.30
C GLU A 288 19.34 14.41 2.31
N ILE A 289 19.00 13.83 1.16
CA ILE A 289 18.84 12.38 1.01
C ILE A 289 20.20 11.68 1.14
N GLU A 290 21.23 12.20 0.49
CA GLU A 290 22.59 11.66 0.56
C GLU A 290 23.19 11.77 1.98
N GLU A 291 22.98 12.88 2.68
CA GLU A 291 23.36 13.06 4.07
C GLU A 291 22.67 12.02 4.97
N ALA A 292 21.40 11.75 4.75
CA ALA A 292 20.66 10.74 5.49
C ALA A 292 21.15 9.31 5.19
N ILE A 293 21.49 9.00 3.94
CA ILE A 293 22.12 7.71 3.58
C ILE A 293 23.46 7.58 4.28
N GLN A 294 24.29 8.62 4.24
CA GLN A 294 25.60 8.63 4.91
C GLN A 294 25.47 8.45 6.41
N TYR A 295 24.49 9.08 7.05
CA TYR A 295 24.25 8.94 8.49
C TYR A 295 23.99 7.49 8.91
N TYR A 296 23.21 6.72 8.15
CA TYR A 296 22.95 5.33 8.49
C TYR A 296 24.04 4.34 8.04
N LYS A 297 24.95 4.79 7.19
CA LYS A 297 26.08 3.98 6.74
C LYS A 297 27.23 3.98 7.76
N ASN A 298 27.37 5.05 8.56
CA ASN A 298 28.38 5.21 9.59
C ASN A 298 27.96 4.59 10.92
#